data_5b01e6eaa2d3f9584c82e900e0a1e604
#
_entry.id   5b01e6eaa2d3f9584c82e900e0a1e604
#
_cell.length_a   1.000
_cell.length_b   1.000
_cell.length_c   1.000
_cell.angle_alpha   90.00
_cell.angle_beta   90.00
_cell.angle_gamma   90.00
#
_symmetry.space_group_name_H-M   'P 1'
#
loop_
_entity.id
_entity.type
_entity.pdbx_description
1 polymer ?
#
loop_
_entity_poly.entity_id
_entity_poly.type
_entity_poly.pdbx_seq_one_letter_code
_entity_poly.pdbx_strand_id
1 'polypeptide(L)'
;MNGDFREDLKRACEVMQKGGVILYPTDTIWGIGCDATNPEAVKRVYDIKKRADSKAMLVLVDSTVKVNFYVSDVPAVAWDLIEFTTKPLTIIYDGARNLAENLLAEDGSVGIRVTAEEFSKLFCFRFR
;
A
#
# COMPACT_ATOMS: atom_id res chain seq x y z
N MET A 1 -8.83 -21.38 -2.35
CA MET A 1 -8.20 -21.12 -1.05
C MET A 1 -9.28 -21.07 0.03
N ASN A 2 -9.07 -21.70 1.13
CA ASN A 2 -10.10 -21.85 2.14
C ASN A 2 -10.15 -20.72 3.19
N GLY A 3 -9.41 -19.68 3.01
CA GLY A 3 -9.54 -18.50 3.84
C GLY A 3 -8.81 -18.51 5.17
N ASP A 4 -8.05 -19.54 5.50
CA ASP A 4 -7.27 -19.52 6.72
C ASP A 4 -5.88 -18.99 6.41
N PHE A 5 -5.69 -17.69 6.65
CA PHE A 5 -4.47 -16.99 6.31
C PHE A 5 -3.55 -16.76 7.51
N ARG A 6 -3.86 -17.30 8.67
CA ARG A 6 -3.16 -16.89 9.90
C ARG A 6 -1.66 -17.09 9.83
N GLU A 7 -1.21 -18.26 9.39
CA GLU A 7 0.23 -18.52 9.28
C GLU A 7 0.88 -17.65 8.22
N ASP A 8 0.23 -17.51 7.07
CA ASP A 8 0.76 -16.68 6.00
C ASP A 8 0.83 -15.22 6.40
N LEU A 9 -0.20 -14.72 7.09
CA LEU A 9 -0.20 -13.34 7.57
C LEU A 9 0.92 -13.10 8.57
N LYS A 10 1.12 -14.04 9.50
CA LYS A 10 2.16 -13.91 10.49
C LYS A 10 3.55 -13.87 9.85
N ARG A 11 3.80 -14.77 8.92
CA ARG A 11 5.09 -14.83 8.23
C ARG A 11 5.33 -13.58 7.38
N ALA A 12 4.30 -13.11 6.68
CA ALA A 12 4.42 -11.91 5.87
C ALA A 12 4.73 -10.70 6.73
N CYS A 13 4.05 -10.55 7.87
CA CYS A 13 4.33 -9.45 8.78
C CYS A 13 5.75 -9.51 9.31
N GLU A 14 6.23 -10.69 9.70
CA GLU A 14 7.59 -10.85 10.20
C GLU A 14 8.63 -10.47 9.15
N VAL A 15 8.43 -10.93 7.92
CA VAL A 15 9.34 -10.60 6.83
C VAL A 15 9.39 -9.09 6.59
N MET A 16 8.23 -8.46 6.54
CA MET A 16 8.16 -7.03 6.26
C MET A 16 8.72 -6.18 7.41
N GLN A 17 8.51 -6.60 8.64
CA GLN A 17 9.07 -5.87 9.78
C GLN A 17 10.59 -5.86 9.76
N LYS A 18 11.20 -6.84 9.14
CA LYS A 18 12.65 -6.92 8.98
C LYS A 18 13.15 -6.24 7.71
N GLY A 19 12.29 -5.50 7.03
CA GLY A 19 12.66 -4.82 5.78
C GLY A 19 12.61 -5.70 4.56
N GLY A 20 11.98 -6.86 4.65
CA GLY A 20 11.87 -7.79 3.53
C GLY A 20 10.73 -7.45 2.58
N VAL A 21 10.68 -8.21 1.50
CA VAL A 21 9.71 -8.05 0.43
C VAL A 21 8.86 -9.30 0.36
N ILE A 22 7.56 -9.13 0.09
CA ILE A 22 6.63 -10.26 -0.03
C ILE A 22 5.91 -10.22 -1.37
N LEU A 23 5.40 -11.38 -1.76
CA LEU A 23 4.48 -11.52 -2.88
C LEU A 23 3.11 -11.80 -2.30
N TYR A 24 2.09 -11.05 -2.72
CA TYR A 24 0.77 -11.17 -2.12
C TYR A 24 -0.33 -10.86 -3.12
N PRO A 25 -1.56 -11.38 -2.90
CA PRO A 25 -2.69 -11.05 -3.77
C PRO A 25 -3.19 -9.64 -3.48
N THR A 26 -3.66 -8.99 -4.55
CA THR A 26 -4.26 -7.67 -4.44
C THR A 26 -5.64 -7.69 -5.07
N ASP A 27 -6.28 -6.51 -5.15
CA ASP A 27 -7.59 -6.37 -5.76
C ASP A 27 -7.58 -6.68 -7.27
N THR A 28 -6.40 -6.64 -7.89
CA THR A 28 -6.28 -6.83 -9.34
C THR A 28 -5.46 -8.05 -9.69
N ILE A 29 -4.17 -8.05 -9.36
CA ILE A 29 -3.24 -9.16 -9.65
C ILE A 29 -2.35 -9.38 -8.44
N TRP A 30 -1.51 -10.40 -8.48
CA TRP A 30 -0.47 -10.56 -7.47
C TRP A 30 0.52 -9.41 -7.55
N GLY A 31 0.97 -8.95 -6.41
CA GLY A 31 1.90 -7.85 -6.32
C GLY A 31 3.07 -8.14 -5.42
N ILE A 32 4.10 -7.34 -5.57
CA ILE A 32 5.27 -7.36 -4.69
C ILE A 32 5.12 -6.19 -3.74
N GLY A 33 5.28 -6.45 -2.44
CA GLY A 33 5.08 -5.41 -1.44
C GLY A 33 6.13 -5.40 -0.36
N CYS A 34 6.19 -4.28 0.33
CA CYS A 34 7.10 -4.07 1.46
C CYS A 34 6.50 -3.03 2.39
N ASP A 35 7.21 -2.77 3.48
CA ASP A 35 6.84 -1.69 4.40
C ASP A 35 7.02 -0.34 3.71
N ALA A 36 5.93 0.36 3.47
CA ALA A 36 5.94 1.64 2.75
C ALA A 36 6.66 2.76 3.50
N THR A 37 6.97 2.56 4.77
CA THR A 37 7.69 3.54 5.58
C THR A 37 9.19 3.29 5.63
N ASN A 38 9.66 2.20 5.05
CA ASN A 38 11.07 1.80 5.07
C ASN A 38 11.74 2.06 3.72
N PRO A 39 12.60 3.08 3.60
CA PRO A 39 13.21 3.42 2.30
C PRO A 39 14.05 2.30 1.71
N GLU A 40 14.72 1.52 2.54
CA GLU A 40 15.55 0.42 2.04
C GLU A 40 14.69 -0.69 1.45
N ALA A 41 13.56 -0.99 2.08
CA ALA A 41 12.64 -1.98 1.56
C ALA A 41 12.01 -1.52 0.26
N VAL A 42 11.65 -0.24 0.16
CA VAL A 42 11.11 0.34 -1.07
C VAL A 42 12.13 0.23 -2.20
N LYS A 43 13.39 0.51 -1.91
CA LYS A 43 14.45 0.38 -2.90
C LYS A 43 14.56 -1.06 -3.41
N ARG A 44 14.45 -2.04 -2.53
CA ARG A 44 14.48 -3.45 -2.92
C ARG A 44 13.40 -3.81 -3.91
N VAL A 45 12.19 -3.26 -3.71
CA VAL A 45 11.09 -3.52 -4.64
C VAL A 45 11.41 -2.93 -6.00
N TYR A 46 11.93 -1.70 -6.06
CA TYR A 46 12.33 -1.10 -7.34
C TYR A 46 13.40 -1.93 -8.03
N ASP A 47 14.38 -2.41 -7.28
CA ASP A 47 15.46 -3.23 -7.84
C ASP A 47 14.91 -4.53 -8.44
N ILE A 48 13.99 -5.18 -7.73
CA ILE A 48 13.39 -6.43 -8.19
C ILE A 48 12.58 -6.20 -9.46
N LYS A 49 11.79 -5.15 -9.49
CA LYS A 49 10.94 -4.84 -10.64
C LYS A 49 11.73 -4.23 -11.79
N LYS A 50 12.94 -3.76 -11.53
CA LYS A 50 13.76 -3.07 -12.52
C LYS A 50 13.02 -1.90 -13.14
N ARG A 51 12.26 -1.19 -12.32
CA ARG A 51 11.48 -0.06 -12.75
C ARG A 51 12.29 1.22 -12.68
N ALA A 52 11.97 2.14 -13.55
CA ALA A 52 12.48 3.49 -13.44
C ALA A 52 11.85 4.17 -12.22
N ASP A 53 12.63 4.98 -11.53
CA ASP A 53 12.18 5.67 -10.33
C ASP A 53 11.02 6.63 -10.60
N SER A 54 10.77 6.94 -11.85
CA SER A 54 9.69 7.84 -12.23
C SER A 54 8.30 7.27 -11.95
N LYS A 55 8.19 5.96 -11.71
CA LYS A 55 6.90 5.34 -11.44
C LYS A 55 6.76 5.06 -9.96
N ALA A 56 5.99 5.89 -9.30
CA ALA A 56 5.71 5.72 -7.89
C ALA A 56 4.98 4.40 -7.63
N MET A 57 5.17 3.88 -6.44
CA MET A 57 4.51 2.66 -6.01
C MET A 57 3.14 3.00 -5.41
N LEU A 58 2.24 2.02 -5.50
CA LEU A 58 0.91 2.13 -4.90
C LEU A 58 0.98 1.74 -3.42
N VAL A 59 0.31 2.50 -2.57
CA VAL A 59 0.18 2.17 -1.15
C VAL A 59 -1.21 1.57 -0.91
N LEU A 60 -1.26 0.45 -0.20
CA LEU A 60 -2.52 -0.17 0.17
C LEU A 60 -2.79 0.07 1.66
N VAL A 61 -4.04 0.39 1.96
CA VAL A 61 -4.51 0.51 3.35
C VAL A 61 -5.80 -0.28 3.50
N ASP A 62 -6.15 -0.65 4.73
CA ASP A 62 -7.33 -1.46 4.99
C ASP A 62 -8.57 -0.64 5.29
N SER A 63 -8.43 0.65 5.54
CA SER A 63 -9.58 1.49 5.89
C SER A 63 -9.34 2.93 5.49
N THR A 64 -10.44 3.68 5.36
CA THR A 64 -10.39 5.09 5.00
C THR A 64 -9.68 5.95 6.06
N VAL A 65 -9.75 5.54 7.32
CA VAL A 65 -9.10 6.28 8.41
C VAL A 65 -7.59 6.38 8.19
N LYS A 66 -6.98 5.33 7.65
CA LYS A 66 -5.54 5.33 7.43
C LYS A 66 -5.09 6.28 6.33
N VAL A 67 -5.99 6.66 5.44
CA VAL A 67 -5.63 7.65 4.41
C VAL A 67 -5.21 8.97 5.08
N ASN A 68 -5.91 9.39 6.13
CA ASN A 68 -5.57 10.60 6.86
C ASN A 68 -4.18 10.53 7.52
N PHE A 69 -3.75 9.34 7.86
CA PHE A 69 -2.43 9.18 8.47
C PHE A 69 -1.32 9.47 7.45
N TYR A 70 -1.55 9.15 6.19
CA TYR A 70 -0.52 9.27 5.15
C TYR A 70 -0.67 10.49 4.26
N VAL A 71 -1.80 11.21 4.36
CA VAL A 71 -2.07 12.40 3.55
C VAL A 71 -2.54 13.51 4.47
N SER A 72 -1.87 14.66 4.39
CA SER A 72 -2.14 15.77 5.34
C SER A 72 -3.50 16.42 5.12
N ASP A 73 -4.00 16.43 3.88
CA ASP A 73 -5.24 17.11 3.56
C ASP A 73 -5.97 16.33 2.46
N VAL A 74 -6.95 15.53 2.85
CA VAL A 74 -7.70 14.68 1.93
C VAL A 74 -8.91 15.49 1.41
N PRO A 75 -9.01 15.71 0.09
CA PRO A 75 -10.17 16.42 -0.46
C PRO A 75 -11.48 15.70 -0.16
N ALA A 76 -12.53 16.45 0.08
CA ALA A 76 -13.84 15.87 0.41
C ALA A 76 -14.34 14.91 -0.67
N VAL A 77 -14.06 15.20 -1.94
CA VAL A 77 -14.52 14.34 -3.04
C VAL A 77 -13.88 12.94 -2.97
N ALA A 78 -12.67 12.84 -2.38
CA ALA A 78 -12.01 11.54 -2.27
C ALA A 78 -12.81 10.59 -1.38
N TRP A 79 -13.37 11.09 -0.29
CA TRP A 79 -14.19 10.26 0.59
C TRP A 79 -15.40 9.68 -0.12
N ASP A 80 -16.07 10.50 -0.93
CA ASP A 80 -17.21 10.04 -1.70
C ASP A 80 -16.81 8.98 -2.72
N LEU A 81 -15.70 9.20 -3.42
CA LEU A 81 -15.23 8.23 -4.40
C LEU A 81 -14.91 6.89 -3.76
N ILE A 82 -14.25 6.91 -2.60
CA ILE A 82 -13.91 5.67 -1.90
C ILE A 82 -15.18 4.95 -1.45
N GLU A 83 -16.12 5.69 -0.90
CA GLU A 83 -17.34 5.10 -0.32
C GLU A 83 -18.21 4.45 -1.39
N PHE A 84 -18.34 5.07 -2.55
CA PHE A 84 -19.31 4.62 -3.55
C PHE A 84 -18.73 3.76 -4.67
N THR A 85 -17.41 3.56 -4.69
CA THR A 85 -16.82 2.71 -5.72
C THR A 85 -17.11 1.23 -5.44
N THR A 86 -17.36 0.48 -6.53
CA THR A 86 -17.51 -0.97 -6.45
C THR A 86 -16.33 -1.69 -7.09
N LYS A 87 -15.36 -0.94 -7.60
CA LYS A 87 -14.18 -1.48 -8.26
C LYS A 87 -12.91 -0.97 -7.57
N PRO A 88 -11.79 -1.66 -7.74
CA PRO A 88 -10.53 -1.16 -7.19
C PRO A 88 -10.28 0.27 -7.67
N LEU A 89 -9.98 1.15 -6.73
CA LEU A 89 -9.80 2.57 -7.02
C LEU A 89 -8.53 3.08 -6.36
N THR A 90 -7.63 3.63 -7.16
CA THR A 90 -6.43 4.30 -6.66
C THR A 90 -6.62 5.80 -6.84
N ILE A 91 -6.46 6.54 -5.77
CA ILE A 91 -6.53 8.00 -5.80
C ILE A 91 -5.14 8.54 -5.55
N ILE A 92 -4.73 9.52 -6.35
CA ILE A 92 -3.43 10.17 -6.21
C ILE A 92 -3.62 11.43 -5.37
N TYR A 93 -2.87 11.52 -4.28
CA TYR A 93 -2.98 12.62 -3.33
C TYR A 93 -1.70 13.44 -3.28
N ASP A 94 -1.85 14.74 -3.09
CA ASP A 94 -0.74 15.61 -2.72
C ASP A 94 -0.59 15.59 -1.20
N GLY A 95 0.56 16.07 -0.71
CA GLY A 95 0.76 16.20 0.72
C GLY A 95 0.96 14.91 1.46
N ALA A 96 1.68 13.97 0.85
CA ALA A 96 2.00 12.69 1.48
C ALA A 96 2.89 12.89 2.70
N ARG A 97 2.69 12.06 3.71
CA ARG A 97 3.49 12.08 4.94
C ARG A 97 3.57 10.68 5.52
N ASN A 98 4.53 10.49 6.43
CA ASN A 98 4.71 9.22 7.15
C ASN A 98 5.04 8.03 6.24
N LEU A 99 5.58 8.32 5.06
CA LEU A 99 5.97 7.30 4.09
C LEU A 99 7.43 7.52 3.67
N ALA A 100 8.06 6.48 3.16
CA ALA A 100 9.41 6.58 2.64
C ALA A 100 9.44 7.56 1.47
N GLU A 101 10.43 8.46 1.45
CA GLU A 101 10.50 9.47 0.39
C GLU A 101 10.66 8.88 -0.99
N ASN A 102 11.43 7.80 -1.11
CA ASN A 102 11.66 7.18 -2.42
C ASN A 102 10.44 6.42 -2.96
N LEU A 103 9.39 6.31 -2.16
CA LEU A 103 8.12 5.74 -2.62
C LEU A 103 7.31 6.76 -3.41
N LEU A 104 7.47 8.04 -3.09
CA LEU A 104 6.65 9.11 -3.65
C LEU A 104 7.04 9.44 -5.08
N ALA A 105 6.11 10.02 -5.84
CA ALA A 105 6.41 10.54 -7.17
C ALA A 105 7.30 11.78 -7.04
N GLU A 106 7.83 12.25 -8.15
CA GLU A 106 8.74 13.41 -8.15
C GLU A 106 8.10 14.64 -7.54
N ASP A 107 6.81 14.83 -7.73
CA ASP A 107 6.08 15.99 -7.19
C ASP A 107 5.63 15.79 -5.75
N GLY A 108 6.02 14.68 -5.12
CA GLY A 108 5.65 14.37 -3.75
C GLY A 108 4.28 13.73 -3.59
N SER A 109 3.61 13.43 -4.68
CA SER A 109 2.29 12.79 -4.61
C SER A 109 2.41 11.28 -4.38
N VAL A 110 1.31 10.68 -3.95
CA VAL A 110 1.26 9.24 -3.66
C VAL A 110 -0.10 8.68 -4.08
N GLY A 111 -0.09 7.48 -4.66
CA GLY A 111 -1.32 6.76 -4.96
C GLY A 111 -1.68 5.84 -3.81
N ILE A 112 -2.89 5.95 -3.30
CA ILE A 112 -3.37 5.10 -2.20
C ILE A 112 -4.67 4.44 -2.61
N ARG A 113 -4.78 3.15 -2.30
CA ARG A 113 -5.99 2.38 -2.53
C ARG A 113 -6.44 1.77 -1.21
N VAL A 114 -7.73 1.95 -0.89
CA VAL A 114 -8.33 1.23 0.23
C VAL A 114 -8.73 -0.13 -0.34
N THR A 115 -8.03 -1.17 0.08
CA THR A 115 -8.22 -2.48 -0.51
C THR A 115 -9.44 -3.18 0.06
N ALA A 116 -10.15 -3.93 -0.78
CA ALA A 116 -11.26 -4.78 -0.37
C ALA A 116 -10.91 -6.26 -0.49
N GLU A 117 -9.73 -6.58 -1.04
CA GLU A 117 -9.30 -7.96 -1.18
C GLU A 117 -8.97 -8.56 0.19
N GLU A 118 -9.46 -9.75 0.45
CA GLU A 118 -9.47 -10.33 1.80
C GLU A 118 -8.09 -10.41 2.44
N PHE A 119 -7.12 -10.99 1.75
CA PHE A 119 -5.78 -11.14 2.32
C PHE A 119 -5.12 -9.78 2.53
N SER A 120 -5.18 -8.93 1.52
CA SER A 120 -4.56 -7.60 1.60
C SER A 120 -5.15 -6.77 2.73
N LYS A 121 -6.47 -6.84 2.90
CA LYS A 121 -7.15 -6.07 3.94
C LYS A 121 -6.74 -6.55 5.33
N LEU A 122 -6.73 -7.84 5.56
CA LEU A 122 -6.31 -8.42 6.84
C LEU A 122 -4.85 -8.12 7.11
N PHE A 123 -4.02 -8.21 6.09
CA PHE A 123 -2.60 -7.95 6.23
C PHE A 123 -2.33 -6.50 6.59
N CYS A 124 -2.96 -5.56 5.89
CA CYS A 124 -2.79 -4.14 6.20
C CYS A 124 -3.24 -3.81 7.61
N PHE A 125 -4.35 -4.41 8.05
CA PHE A 125 -4.84 -4.21 9.41
C PHE A 125 -3.83 -4.72 10.44
N ARG A 126 -3.25 -5.87 10.18
CA ARG A 126 -2.36 -6.51 11.13
C ARG A 126 -0.96 -5.91 11.16
N PHE A 127 -0.44 -5.56 10.00
CA PHE A 127 0.92 -5.06 9.89
C PHE A 127 1.08 -3.66 10.47
N ARG A 128 0.21 -2.76 10.05
CA ARG A 128 0.18 -1.38 10.50
C ARG A 128 1.52 -0.73 10.48
#